data_67803efcd6028ac8f913efca084cfa2b
#
_entry.id   67803efcd6028ac8f913efca084cfa2b
#
_cell.length_a   1.000
_cell.length_b   1.000
_cell.length_c   1.000
_cell.angle_alpha   90.00
_cell.angle_beta   90.00
_cell.angle_gamma   90.00
#
_symmetry.space_group_name_H-M   'P 1'
#
loop_
_entity.id
_entity.type
_entity.pdbx_description
1 polymer ?
#
loop_
_entity_poly.entity_id
_entity_poly.type
_entity_poly.pdbx_seq_one_letter_code
_entity_poly.pdbx_strand_id
1 'polypeptide(L)'
;MKLVIVTGMSGAGKTVALKMLEDIGFYCVDNLPISLVDKFVQLVSGGTDIKKTALGLDIRSGEELENLDEILENWRGSDVDVQVLFFRCQ
;
A
#
# COMPACT_ATOMS: atom_id res chain seq x y z
N MET A 1 1.79 -10.85 -7.75
CA MET A 1 1.21 -10.37 -6.49
C MET A 1 0.45 -9.08 -6.73
N LYS A 2 -0.71 -8.96 -6.14
CA LYS A 2 -1.52 -7.76 -6.25
C LYS A 2 -1.34 -6.90 -5.00
N LEU A 3 -0.97 -5.64 -5.18
CA LEU A 3 -0.70 -4.72 -4.09
C LEU A 3 -1.58 -3.48 -4.24
N VAL A 4 -2.33 -3.16 -3.19
CA VAL A 4 -3.14 -1.94 -3.14
C VAL A 4 -2.59 -1.04 -2.06
N ILE A 5 -2.31 0.21 -2.40
CA ILE A 5 -1.85 1.21 -1.45
C ILE A 5 -2.98 2.19 -1.20
N VAL A 6 -3.37 2.33 0.06
CA VAL A 6 -4.44 3.23 0.48
C VAL A 6 -3.81 4.40 1.21
N THR A 7 -3.98 5.60 0.69
CA THR A 7 -3.38 6.80 1.27
C THR A 7 -4.29 8.02 1.07
N GLY A 8 -3.94 9.14 1.69
CA GLY A 8 -4.66 10.40 1.51
C GLY A 8 -5.93 10.55 2.31
N MET A 9 -6.25 9.62 3.20
CA MET A 9 -7.49 9.65 3.98
C MET A 9 -7.22 9.93 5.44
N SER A 10 -8.23 10.47 6.13
CA SER A 10 -8.24 10.48 7.58
C SER A 10 -8.29 9.03 8.10
N GLY A 11 -7.89 8.83 9.35
CA GLY A 11 -7.78 7.50 9.92
C GLY A 11 -9.04 6.64 9.76
N ALA A 12 -10.22 7.24 9.95
CA ALA A 12 -11.48 6.50 9.87
C ALA A 12 -11.76 5.98 8.45
N GLY A 13 -11.57 6.84 7.44
CA GLY A 13 -11.82 6.43 6.06
C GLY A 13 -10.84 5.38 5.56
N LYS A 14 -9.57 5.50 5.95
CA LYS A 14 -8.56 4.52 5.61
C LYS A 14 -8.88 3.16 6.23
N THR A 15 -9.31 3.14 7.49
CA THR A 15 -9.68 1.91 8.17
C THR A 15 -10.85 1.20 7.47
N VAL A 16 -11.86 1.97 7.05
CA VAL A 16 -13.00 1.41 6.32
C VAL A 16 -12.54 0.78 5.00
N ALA A 17 -11.69 1.49 4.25
CA ALA A 17 -11.18 0.98 2.97
C ALA A 17 -10.39 -0.31 3.16
N LEU A 18 -9.52 -0.37 4.17
CA LEU A 18 -8.75 -1.57 4.45
C LEU A 18 -9.63 -2.73 4.88
N LYS A 19 -10.68 -2.48 5.67
CA LYS A 19 -11.62 -3.52 6.05
C LYS A 19 -12.35 -4.10 4.85
N MET A 20 -12.76 -3.26 3.91
CA MET A 20 -13.40 -3.73 2.70
C MET A 20 -12.47 -4.62 1.89
N LEU A 21 -11.19 -4.25 1.78
CA LEU A 21 -10.21 -5.06 1.08
C LEU A 21 -9.95 -6.39 1.81
N GLU A 22 -9.91 -6.37 3.13
CA GLU A 22 -9.75 -7.58 3.93
C GLU A 22 -10.92 -8.55 3.67
N ASP A 23 -12.14 -8.02 3.59
CA ASP A 23 -13.33 -8.83 3.35
C ASP A 23 -13.28 -9.56 2.01
N ILE A 24 -12.58 -9.01 1.03
CA ILE A 24 -12.45 -9.66 -0.29
C ILE A 24 -11.13 -10.43 -0.44
N GLY A 25 -10.44 -10.67 0.67
CA GLY A 25 -9.31 -11.59 0.70
C GLY A 25 -7.93 -10.95 0.68
N PHE A 26 -7.82 -9.65 0.89
CA PHE A 26 -6.53 -8.98 0.98
C PHE A 26 -5.94 -9.11 2.38
N TYR A 27 -4.63 -9.30 2.44
CA TYR A 27 -3.88 -9.17 3.68
C TYR A 27 -3.60 -7.69 3.91
N CYS A 28 -4.14 -7.12 4.99
CA CYS A 28 -4.09 -5.68 5.23
C CYS A 28 -3.13 -5.32 6.34
N VAL A 29 -2.28 -4.32 6.06
CA VAL A 29 -1.39 -3.73 7.06
C VAL A 29 -1.69 -2.23 7.08
N ASP A 30 -2.09 -1.72 8.24
CA ASP A 30 -2.35 -0.29 8.41
C ASP A 30 -1.13 0.38 9.04
N ASN A 31 -1.00 1.67 8.75
CA ASN A 31 -0.01 2.53 9.41
C ASN A 31 1.44 2.10 9.16
N LEU A 32 1.72 1.57 7.99
CA LEU A 32 3.07 1.18 7.63
C LEU A 32 3.90 2.41 7.27
N PRO A 33 5.07 2.60 7.91
CA PRO A 33 5.96 3.69 7.51
C PRO A 33 6.45 3.50 6.07
N ILE A 34 6.51 4.60 5.32
CA ILE A 34 6.90 4.53 3.91
C ILE A 34 8.30 3.95 3.72
N SER A 35 9.19 4.16 4.68
CA SER A 35 10.54 3.61 4.64
C SER A 35 10.58 2.09 4.71
N LEU A 36 9.51 1.46 5.18
CA LEU A 36 9.43 -0.01 5.30
C LEU A 36 8.64 -0.66 4.17
N VAL A 37 8.01 0.12 3.30
CA VAL A 37 7.14 -0.41 2.25
C VAL A 37 7.90 -1.34 1.33
N ASP A 38 9.07 -0.93 0.86
CA ASP A 38 9.87 -1.72 -0.08
C ASP A 38 10.30 -3.04 0.54
N LYS A 39 10.77 -3.01 1.79
CA LYS A 39 11.16 -4.21 2.51
C LYS A 39 9.99 -5.16 2.72
N PHE A 40 8.83 -4.60 3.07
CA PHE A 40 7.64 -5.41 3.29
C PHE A 40 7.23 -6.12 2.00
N VAL A 41 7.23 -5.42 0.87
CA VAL A 41 6.86 -6.01 -0.41
C VAL A 41 7.86 -7.09 -0.81
N GLN A 42 9.14 -6.88 -0.58
CA GLN A 42 10.15 -7.91 -0.84
C GLN A 42 9.90 -9.17 -0.04
N LEU A 43 9.56 -9.03 1.24
CA LEU A 43 9.25 -10.17 2.09
C LEU A 43 8.02 -10.94 1.60
N VAL A 44 6.97 -10.22 1.25
CA VAL A 44 5.71 -10.83 0.83
C VAL A 44 5.84 -11.47 -0.55
N SER A 45 6.57 -10.86 -1.47
CA SER A 45 6.74 -11.39 -2.82
C SER A 45 7.76 -12.52 -2.90
N GLY A 46 8.58 -12.69 -1.88
CA GLY A 46 9.72 -13.61 -1.89
C GLY A 46 9.42 -15.05 -1.51
N GLY A 47 8.18 -15.51 -1.52
CA GLY A 47 7.89 -16.93 -1.27
C GLY A 47 6.83 -17.21 -0.24
N THR A 48 5.94 -16.25 0.04
CA THR A 48 4.78 -16.48 0.89
C THR A 48 3.58 -16.85 0.04
N ASP A 49 2.56 -17.41 0.67
CA ASP A 49 1.29 -17.71 0.02
C ASP A 49 0.40 -16.47 -0.15
N ILE A 50 0.86 -15.31 0.30
CA ILE A 50 0.10 -14.07 0.24
C ILE A 50 0.17 -13.52 -1.19
N LYS A 51 -0.97 -13.49 -1.87
CA LYS A 51 -1.07 -13.02 -3.26
C LYS A 51 -1.71 -11.65 -3.39
N LYS A 52 -2.42 -11.20 -2.37
CA LYS A 52 -3.12 -9.92 -2.35
C LYS A 52 -2.80 -9.20 -1.06
N THR A 53 -2.24 -8.02 -1.16
CA THR A 53 -1.84 -7.22 0.00
C THR A 53 -2.34 -5.80 -0.14
N ALA A 54 -2.86 -5.24 0.94
CA ALA A 54 -3.27 -3.84 1.01
C ALA A 54 -2.48 -3.14 2.11
N LEU A 55 -1.90 -2.00 1.79
CA LEU A 55 -1.09 -1.23 2.72
C LEU A 55 -1.72 0.13 2.96
N GLY A 56 -1.95 0.46 4.22
CA GLY A 56 -2.38 1.79 4.62
C GLY A 56 -1.17 2.64 4.94
N LEU A 57 -0.99 3.73 4.22
CA LEU A 57 0.12 4.64 4.41
C LEU A 57 -0.39 5.99 4.87
N ASP A 58 0.32 6.59 5.82
CA ASP A 58 0.03 7.93 6.32
C ASP A 58 1.05 8.89 5.72
N ILE A 59 0.73 9.46 4.57
CA ILE A 59 1.61 10.39 3.85
C ILE A 59 1.23 11.80 4.22
N ARG A 60 2.16 12.51 4.88
CA ARG A 60 1.93 13.85 5.43
C ARG A 60 2.66 14.96 4.69
N SER A 61 3.60 14.64 3.82
CA SER A 61 4.41 15.64 3.14
C SER A 61 4.59 15.29 1.67
N GLY A 62 4.94 16.30 0.87
CA GLY A 62 5.28 16.08 -0.53
C GLY A 62 6.52 15.23 -0.71
N GLU A 63 7.46 15.31 0.24
CA GLU A 63 8.66 14.49 0.22
C GLU A 63 8.33 13.01 0.36
N GLU A 64 7.42 12.66 1.27
CA GLU A 64 6.98 11.28 1.42
C GLU A 64 6.26 10.78 0.17
N LEU A 65 5.47 11.65 -0.47
CA LEU A 65 4.79 11.30 -1.71
C LEU A 65 5.80 11.03 -2.83
N GLU A 66 6.86 11.81 -2.93
CA GLU A 66 7.94 11.58 -3.89
C GLU A 66 8.65 10.25 -3.62
N ASN A 67 8.88 9.92 -2.35
CA ASN A 67 9.49 8.64 -1.97
C ASN A 67 8.60 7.48 -2.41
N LEU A 68 7.29 7.62 -2.28
CA LEU A 68 6.36 6.58 -2.74
C LEU A 68 6.44 6.43 -4.27
N ASP A 69 6.51 7.53 -5.01
CA ASP A 69 6.63 7.49 -6.47
C ASP A 69 7.90 6.75 -6.89
N GLU A 70 9.02 6.98 -6.22
CA GLU A 70 10.27 6.28 -6.49
C GLU A 70 10.14 4.78 -6.25
N ILE A 71 9.49 4.40 -5.16
CA ILE A 71 9.26 3.00 -4.83
C ILE A 71 8.39 2.33 -5.91
N LEU A 72 7.34 3.01 -6.34
CA LEU A 72 6.45 2.50 -7.38
C LEU A 72 7.19 2.32 -8.71
N GLU A 73 8.07 3.25 -9.06
CA GLU A 73 8.90 3.13 -10.26
C GLU A 73 9.79 1.90 -10.21
N ASN A 74 10.35 1.59 -9.05
CA ASN A 74 11.20 0.42 -8.87
C ASN A 74 10.45 -0.90 -9.10
N TRP A 75 9.12 -0.88 -8.93
CA TRP A 75 8.31 -2.08 -9.12
C TRP A 75 7.75 -2.22 -10.53
N ARG A 76 7.94 -1.22 -11.39
CA ARG A 76 7.52 -1.31 -12.79
C ARG A 76 8.29 -2.40 -13.48
N GLY A 77 7.57 -3.26 -14.18
CA GLY A 77 8.19 -4.41 -14.85
C GLY A 77 8.46 -5.60 -13.95
N SER A 78 8.16 -5.49 -12.64
CA SER A 78 8.21 -6.64 -11.74
C SER A 78 6.89 -7.40 -11.77
N ASP A 79 6.83 -8.53 -11.07
CA ASP A 79 5.61 -9.34 -10.96
C ASP A 79 4.58 -8.72 -10.02
N VAL A 80 4.85 -7.55 -9.46
CA VAL A 80 3.93 -6.88 -8.52
C VAL A 80 3.01 -5.94 -9.28
N ASP A 81 1.71 -6.21 -9.23
CA ASP A 81 0.69 -5.34 -9.80
C ASP A 81 0.22 -4.37 -8.72
N VAL A 82 0.60 -3.10 -8.86
CA VAL A 82 0.35 -2.08 -7.84
C VAL A 82 -0.79 -1.16 -8.26
N GLN A 83 -1.75 -0.97 -7.37
CA GLN A 83 -2.79 0.04 -7.51
C GLN A 83 -2.74 0.97 -6.32
N VAL A 84 -2.85 2.27 -6.56
CA VAL A 84 -2.87 3.27 -5.50
C VAL A 84 -4.27 3.86 -5.42
N LEU A 85 -4.89 3.73 -4.25
CA LEU A 85 -6.15 4.38 -3.94
C LEU A 85 -5.83 5.65 -3.16
N PHE A 86 -6.05 6.78 -3.81
CA PHE A 86 -5.79 8.08 -3.21
C PHE A 86 -7.14 8.76 -2.96
N PHE A 87 -7.48 8.94 -1.70
CA PHE A 87 -8.73 9.57 -1.32
C PHE A 87 -8.47 10.98 -0.83
N ARG A 88 -9.16 11.93 -1.41
CA ARG A 88 -9.15 13.31 -0.92
C ARG A 88 -10.36 13.54 -0.06
N CYS A 89 -10.11 14.02 1.14
CA CYS A 89 -11.18 14.54 2.00
C CYS A 89 -11.47 15.98 1.56
N GLN A 90 -12.67 16.21 1.09
CA GLN A 90 -13.10 17.58 0.82
C GLN A 90 -13.73 18.17 2.06
#